data_5863ba5fbe018be1a189256bf2c8f5bd
#
_entry.id   5863ba5fbe018be1a189256bf2c8f5bd
#
_cell.length_a   1.000
_cell.length_b   1.000
_cell.length_c   1.000
_cell.angle_alpha   90.00
_cell.angle_beta   90.00
_cell.angle_gamma   90.00
#
_symmetry.space_group_name_H-M   'P 1'
#
loop_
_entity.id
_entity.type
_entity.pdbx_description
1 polymer ?
#
loop_
_entity_poly.entity_id
_entity_poly.type
_entity_poly.pdbx_seq_one_letter_code
_entity_poly.pdbx_strand_id
1 'polypeptide(L)'
;MLQALQSVVSLLLGAGALILGNGLVGIVLPVRMSLEGVPTGVSGLVMSGYYGGLVLGCLWARGIIIRVGHIRAFAAFAASVAATTLIFPLWFNPIMWALLRAVGGFCMAGLFATIESWLNLRSSKESRGQILSLYMVTSYLASTIGQLLVNVWSVKGLELFCLGDMLVSISLVPVVLTRVAGPDLGQTRPLSLRRLYAISPVGVMASLGGGLISGAFYGMGAIFAAGIGMSVLAISIFMGVALIGGLVMQWPIGWASDRFDRRSVLLAVLIVITTVCLIEFALSRVAHPTRWLLIFTCLFGGGAATIYPLAVAHAFDYVERAEMVSASAGMLLVWAIGATAGPILASQVMTHGGDWMLFLYLAGMSGLLAVFVRYRMSRRTALPSEAQAKFAPHAEATVVHGALDPRAEPRGLSRAS
;
A
#
# COMPACT_ATOMS: atom_id res chain seq x y z
N MET A 1 -17.07 10.52 -25.49
CA MET A 1 -16.23 9.33 -25.30
C MET A 1 -14.74 9.68 -25.33
N LEU A 2 -14.22 10.36 -26.36
CA LEU A 2 -12.79 10.71 -26.47
C LEU A 2 -12.28 11.58 -25.31
N GLN A 3 -13.01 12.62 -24.91
CA GLN A 3 -12.64 13.51 -23.80
C GLN A 3 -12.63 12.79 -22.43
N ALA A 4 -13.54 11.85 -22.21
CA ALA A 4 -13.55 11.04 -20.98
C ALA A 4 -12.33 10.12 -20.93
N LEU A 5 -11.97 9.49 -22.05
CA LEU A 5 -10.77 8.66 -22.17
C LEU A 5 -9.49 9.47 -21.95
N GLN A 6 -9.38 10.66 -22.59
CA GLN A 6 -8.25 11.57 -22.38
C GLN A 6 -8.09 11.99 -20.91
N SER A 7 -9.19 12.28 -20.21
CA SER A 7 -9.17 12.65 -18.79
C SER A 7 -8.68 11.50 -17.91
N VAL A 8 -9.09 10.25 -18.19
CA VAL A 8 -8.63 9.08 -17.44
C VAL A 8 -7.15 8.84 -17.68
N VAL A 9 -6.68 8.93 -18.92
CA VAL A 9 -5.26 8.77 -19.27
C VAL A 9 -4.41 9.85 -18.57
N SER A 10 -4.85 11.11 -18.57
CA SER A 10 -4.12 12.19 -17.90
C SER A 10 -4.01 11.95 -16.39
N LEU A 11 -5.09 11.48 -15.75
CA LEU A 11 -5.07 11.14 -14.31
C LEU A 11 -4.15 9.95 -14.02
N LEU A 12 -4.14 8.93 -14.89
CA LEU A 12 -3.26 7.76 -14.74
C LEU A 12 -1.79 8.13 -14.93
N LEU A 13 -1.47 9.02 -15.88
CA LEU A 13 -0.11 9.53 -16.07
C LEU A 13 0.36 10.35 -14.86
N GLY A 14 -0.51 11.22 -14.33
CA GLY A 14 -0.22 11.96 -13.10
C GLY A 14 -0.01 11.04 -11.90
N ALA A 15 -0.90 10.07 -11.71
CA ALA A 15 -0.76 9.04 -10.67
C ALA A 15 0.53 8.24 -10.84
N GLY A 16 0.84 7.81 -12.07
CA GLY A 16 2.06 7.08 -12.39
C GLY A 16 3.32 7.86 -12.04
N ALA A 17 3.40 9.13 -12.43
CA ALA A 17 4.54 10.00 -12.11
C ALA A 17 4.70 10.20 -10.58
N LEU A 18 3.59 10.45 -9.87
CA LEU A 18 3.58 10.57 -8.41
C LEU A 18 4.09 9.30 -7.73
N ILE A 19 3.56 8.14 -8.11
CA ILE A 19 3.89 6.84 -7.53
C ILE A 19 5.34 6.46 -7.85
N LEU A 20 5.82 6.79 -9.05
CA LEU A 20 7.19 6.56 -9.46
C LEU A 20 8.17 7.38 -8.60
N GLY A 21 7.90 8.67 -8.36
CA GLY A 21 8.68 9.51 -7.46
C GLY A 21 8.65 9.00 -6.01
N ASN A 22 7.48 8.64 -5.50
CA ASN A 22 7.34 8.05 -4.15
C ASN A 22 8.08 6.71 -4.02
N GLY A 23 8.05 5.86 -5.04
CA GLY A 23 8.79 4.59 -5.10
C GLY A 23 10.30 4.80 -5.05
N LEU A 24 10.82 5.79 -5.78
CA LEU A 24 12.24 6.18 -5.75
C LEU A 24 12.65 6.63 -4.35
N VAL A 25 11.93 7.58 -3.75
CA VAL A 25 12.23 8.06 -2.40
C VAL A 25 12.11 6.93 -1.37
N GLY A 26 11.14 6.04 -1.57
CA GLY A 26 10.90 4.87 -0.72
C GLY A 26 12.09 3.91 -0.61
N ILE A 27 12.91 3.78 -1.65
CA ILE A 27 14.11 2.93 -1.63
C ILE A 27 15.39 3.71 -1.32
N VAL A 28 15.49 4.98 -1.76
CA VAL A 28 16.67 5.83 -1.50
C VAL A 28 16.89 6.02 -0.01
N LEU A 29 15.84 6.29 0.76
CA LEU A 29 15.95 6.59 2.19
C LEU A 29 16.50 5.40 3.00
N PRO A 30 15.94 4.18 2.96
CA PRO A 30 16.47 3.06 3.74
C PRO A 30 17.87 2.63 3.28
N VAL A 31 18.18 2.69 1.96
CA VAL A 31 19.52 2.39 1.46
C VAL A 31 20.52 3.43 1.96
N ARG A 32 20.19 4.72 1.92
CA ARG A 32 21.07 5.78 2.44
C ARG A 32 21.29 5.65 3.94
N MET A 33 20.23 5.38 4.72
CA MET A 33 20.39 5.16 6.18
C MET A 33 21.33 3.99 6.47
N SER A 34 21.24 2.90 5.70
CA SER A 34 22.16 1.77 5.84
C SER A 34 23.61 2.16 5.50
N LEU A 35 23.83 2.94 4.42
CA LEU A 35 25.16 3.41 4.01
C LEU A 35 25.77 4.43 4.97
N GLU A 36 24.97 5.17 5.70
CA GLU A 36 25.39 6.14 6.73
C GLU A 36 25.51 5.47 8.12
N GLY A 37 25.26 4.16 8.23
CA GLY A 37 25.42 3.41 9.48
C GLY A 37 24.36 3.73 10.55
N VAL A 38 23.17 4.16 10.14
CA VAL A 38 22.05 4.41 11.07
C VAL A 38 21.64 3.08 11.73
N PRO A 39 21.50 3.03 13.05
CA PRO A 39 21.06 1.83 13.74
C PRO A 39 19.71 1.33 13.21
N THR A 40 19.57 0.00 13.04
CA THR A 40 18.39 -0.65 12.44
C THR A 40 17.10 -0.26 13.17
N GLY A 41 17.10 -0.18 14.51
CA GLY A 41 15.94 0.24 15.29
C GLY A 41 15.52 1.69 15.01
N VAL A 42 16.47 2.60 14.79
CA VAL A 42 16.20 4.00 14.42
C VAL A 42 15.63 4.06 13.01
N SER A 43 16.19 3.28 12.08
CA SER A 43 15.69 3.19 10.71
C SER A 43 14.23 2.71 10.66
N GLY A 44 13.86 1.75 11.52
CA GLY A 44 12.47 1.31 11.66
C GLY A 44 11.52 2.42 12.09
N LEU A 45 11.93 3.27 13.02
CA LEU A 45 11.14 4.44 13.44
C LEU A 45 10.98 5.46 12.29
N VAL A 46 12.05 5.75 11.56
CA VAL A 46 12.02 6.65 10.40
C VAL A 46 11.06 6.12 9.34
N MET A 47 11.15 4.83 9.00
CA MET A 47 10.30 4.22 7.98
C MET A 47 8.84 4.14 8.42
N SER A 48 8.56 3.91 9.69
CA SER A 48 7.20 3.96 10.28
C SER A 48 6.56 5.33 10.18
N GLY A 49 7.35 6.41 10.17
CA GLY A 49 6.84 7.77 10.05
C GLY A 49 5.90 7.96 8.88
N TYR A 50 6.22 7.36 7.72
CA TYR A 50 5.36 7.43 6.51
C TYR A 50 3.97 6.84 6.77
N TYR A 51 3.90 5.65 7.33
CA TYR A 51 2.63 4.99 7.62
C TYR A 51 1.87 5.67 8.75
N GLY A 52 2.57 6.22 9.75
CA GLY A 52 1.97 7.06 10.77
C GLY A 52 1.32 8.32 10.17
N GLY A 53 2.02 8.96 9.24
CA GLY A 53 1.46 10.06 8.45
C GLY A 53 0.25 9.64 7.62
N LEU A 54 0.29 8.45 7.01
CA LEU A 54 -0.84 7.90 6.27
C LEU A 54 -2.07 7.69 7.18
N VAL A 55 -1.89 7.20 8.41
CA VAL A 55 -2.97 7.11 9.42
C VAL A 55 -3.61 8.47 9.65
N LEU A 56 -2.80 9.50 9.90
CA LEU A 56 -3.28 10.87 10.10
C LEU A 56 -4.00 11.39 8.84
N GLY A 57 -3.48 11.08 7.65
CA GLY A 57 -4.08 11.43 6.37
C GLY A 57 -5.44 10.77 6.14
N CYS A 58 -5.59 9.49 6.49
CA CYS A 58 -6.87 8.78 6.44
C CYS A 58 -7.94 9.47 7.31
N LEU A 59 -7.54 10.08 8.42
CA LEU A 59 -8.46 10.74 9.35
C LEU A 59 -8.80 12.18 8.91
N TRP A 60 -7.83 12.94 8.40
CA TRP A 60 -7.98 14.40 8.25
C TRP A 60 -7.83 14.94 6.83
N ALA A 61 -7.14 14.25 5.91
CA ALA A 61 -6.91 14.77 4.56
C ALA A 61 -8.22 15.06 3.80
N ARG A 62 -9.24 14.21 4.01
CA ARG A 62 -10.57 14.41 3.43
C ARG A 62 -11.21 15.74 3.85
N GLY A 63 -11.10 16.14 5.11
CA GLY A 63 -11.63 17.42 5.60
C GLY A 63 -10.99 18.62 4.88
N ILE A 64 -9.69 18.51 4.57
CA ILE A 64 -8.96 19.51 3.78
C ILE A 64 -9.50 19.53 2.35
N ILE A 65 -9.66 18.37 1.71
CA ILE A 65 -10.17 18.27 0.32
C ILE A 65 -11.56 18.88 0.20
N ILE A 66 -12.47 18.60 1.15
CA ILE A 66 -13.83 19.18 1.15
C ILE A 66 -13.77 20.69 1.30
N ARG A 67 -12.89 21.21 2.16
CA ARG A 67 -12.81 22.64 2.46
C ARG A 67 -12.21 23.47 1.33
N VAL A 68 -11.15 22.99 0.67
CA VAL A 68 -10.40 23.78 -0.33
C VAL A 68 -10.67 23.34 -1.77
N GLY A 69 -11.29 22.19 -1.98
CA GLY A 69 -11.55 21.56 -3.28
C GLY A 69 -10.41 20.67 -3.75
N HIS A 70 -10.71 19.73 -4.64
CA HIS A 70 -9.78 18.65 -5.07
C HIS A 70 -8.49 19.18 -5.71
N ILE A 71 -8.58 20.12 -6.66
CA ILE A 71 -7.40 20.64 -7.40
C ILE A 71 -6.44 21.35 -6.46
N ARG A 72 -6.97 22.23 -5.59
CA ARG A 72 -6.15 22.99 -4.64
C ARG A 72 -5.53 22.07 -3.58
N ALA A 73 -6.31 21.10 -3.08
CA ALA A 73 -5.81 20.11 -2.13
C ALA A 73 -4.69 19.26 -2.75
N PHE A 74 -4.90 18.77 -4.00
CA PHE A 74 -3.89 18.02 -4.72
C PHE A 74 -2.61 18.83 -4.89
N ALA A 75 -2.71 20.08 -5.34
CA ALA A 75 -1.56 20.97 -5.51
C ALA A 75 -0.81 21.21 -4.18
N ALA A 76 -1.54 21.47 -3.09
CA ALA A 76 -0.93 21.67 -1.78
C ALA A 76 -0.22 20.42 -1.26
N PHE A 77 -0.86 19.25 -1.37
CA PHE A 77 -0.25 17.98 -0.95
C PHE A 77 0.98 17.62 -1.79
N ALA A 78 0.90 17.74 -3.12
CA ALA A 78 2.03 17.43 -3.99
C ALA A 78 3.19 18.39 -3.77
N ALA A 79 2.94 19.69 -3.63
CA ALA A 79 3.98 20.68 -3.28
C ALA A 79 4.64 20.36 -1.92
N SER A 80 3.86 19.90 -0.94
CA SER A 80 4.39 19.49 0.36
C SER A 80 5.26 18.23 0.25
N VAL A 81 4.87 17.22 -0.55
CA VAL A 81 5.70 16.03 -0.82
C VAL A 81 6.98 16.42 -1.54
N ALA A 82 6.91 17.27 -2.55
CA ALA A 82 8.06 17.80 -3.27
C ALA A 82 9.03 18.50 -2.32
N ALA A 83 8.55 19.46 -1.54
CA ALA A 83 9.38 20.17 -0.56
C ALA A 83 10.04 19.25 0.47
N THR A 84 9.28 18.29 1.04
CA THR A 84 9.86 17.31 1.99
C THR A 84 10.92 16.44 1.34
N THR A 85 10.75 16.08 0.06
CA THR A 85 11.72 15.28 -0.69
C THR A 85 13.06 16.00 -0.83
N LEU A 86 13.05 17.30 -1.10
CA LEU A 86 14.28 18.11 -1.21
C LEU A 86 14.95 18.40 0.14
N ILE A 87 14.21 18.39 1.24
CA ILE A 87 14.78 18.63 2.58
C ILE A 87 15.58 17.41 3.07
N PHE A 88 15.23 16.17 2.69
CA PHE A 88 15.95 14.97 3.12
C PHE A 88 17.49 15.04 2.93
N PRO A 89 18.01 15.36 1.73
CA PRO A 89 19.46 15.38 1.51
C PRO A 89 20.15 16.57 2.14
N LEU A 90 19.44 17.67 2.45
CA LEU A 90 20.02 18.88 3.03
C LEU A 90 20.37 18.71 4.50
N TRP A 91 19.64 17.86 5.20
CA TRP A 91 19.83 17.69 6.64
C TRP A 91 19.69 16.23 7.04
N PHE A 92 20.82 15.54 7.18
CA PHE A 92 20.85 14.16 7.64
C PHE A 92 20.62 14.08 9.16
N ASN A 93 19.36 13.96 9.55
CA ASN A 93 18.96 13.74 10.95
C ASN A 93 17.78 12.77 11.01
N PRO A 94 17.90 11.62 11.69
CA PRO A 94 16.84 10.62 11.74
C PRO A 94 15.50 11.13 12.27
N ILE A 95 15.50 12.02 13.28
CA ILE A 95 14.26 12.60 13.83
C ILE A 95 13.59 13.49 12.77
N MET A 96 14.36 14.36 12.11
CA MET A 96 13.84 15.18 11.02
C MET A 96 13.30 14.29 9.89
N TRP A 97 14.03 13.25 9.53
CA TRP A 97 13.59 12.31 8.50
C TRP A 97 12.29 11.59 8.86
N ALA A 98 12.09 11.18 10.12
CA ALA A 98 10.85 10.61 10.60
C ALA A 98 9.66 11.60 10.48
N LEU A 99 9.88 12.87 10.83
CA LEU A 99 8.86 13.93 10.68
C LEU A 99 8.54 14.22 9.22
N LEU A 100 9.55 14.33 8.35
CA LEU A 100 9.36 14.52 6.91
C LEU A 100 8.61 13.32 6.28
N ARG A 101 8.93 12.09 6.69
CA ARG A 101 8.18 10.89 6.30
C ARG A 101 6.72 10.96 6.75
N ALA A 102 6.45 11.43 7.97
CA ALA A 102 5.08 11.58 8.45
C ALA A 102 4.29 12.62 7.63
N VAL A 103 4.90 13.78 7.33
CA VAL A 103 4.29 14.77 6.44
C VAL A 103 4.06 14.19 5.04
N GLY A 104 5.05 13.49 4.47
CA GLY A 104 4.92 12.84 3.18
C GLY A 104 3.78 11.82 3.15
N GLY A 105 3.69 10.94 4.15
CA GLY A 105 2.63 9.94 4.26
C GLY A 105 1.23 10.57 4.39
N PHE A 106 1.10 11.63 5.19
CA PHE A 106 -0.14 12.40 5.30
C PHE A 106 -0.58 12.97 3.94
N CYS A 107 0.34 13.62 3.24
CA CYS A 107 0.06 14.20 1.93
C CYS A 107 -0.24 13.14 0.88
N MET A 108 0.47 12.00 0.89
CA MET A 108 0.20 10.90 -0.03
C MET A 108 -1.19 10.30 0.15
N ALA A 109 -1.69 10.17 1.39
CA ALA A 109 -3.08 9.76 1.64
C ALA A 109 -4.08 10.71 0.98
N GLY A 110 -3.85 12.03 1.07
CA GLY A 110 -4.68 13.05 0.42
C GLY A 110 -4.60 13.00 -1.11
N LEU A 111 -3.41 12.78 -1.66
CA LEU A 111 -3.19 12.64 -3.11
C LEU A 111 -3.90 11.42 -3.67
N PHE A 112 -3.76 10.25 -3.05
CA PHE A 112 -4.48 9.04 -3.45
C PHE A 112 -5.99 9.22 -3.36
N ALA A 113 -6.50 9.78 -2.25
CA ALA A 113 -7.92 10.05 -2.08
C ALA A 113 -8.46 10.94 -3.21
N THR A 114 -7.70 11.95 -3.63
CA THR A 114 -8.08 12.86 -4.72
C THR A 114 -8.09 12.16 -6.07
N ILE A 115 -7.02 11.40 -6.42
CA ILE A 115 -6.92 10.65 -7.68
C ILE A 115 -8.06 9.66 -7.81
N GLU A 116 -8.31 8.86 -6.78
CA GLU A 116 -9.34 7.83 -6.79
C GLU A 116 -10.75 8.40 -6.86
N SER A 117 -10.99 9.53 -6.19
CA SER A 117 -12.26 10.24 -6.29
C SER A 117 -12.53 10.68 -7.73
N TRP A 118 -11.53 11.17 -8.45
CA TRP A 118 -11.67 11.56 -9.85
C TRP A 118 -11.82 10.37 -10.79
N LEU A 119 -11.06 9.30 -10.57
CA LEU A 119 -11.20 8.06 -11.35
C LEU A 119 -12.62 7.49 -11.18
N ASN A 120 -13.16 7.52 -9.96
CA ASN A 120 -14.53 7.08 -9.68
C ASN A 120 -15.58 7.96 -10.41
N LEU A 121 -15.41 9.28 -10.40
CA LEU A 121 -16.32 10.21 -11.09
C LEU A 121 -16.34 9.97 -12.61
N ARG A 122 -15.19 9.59 -13.19
CA ARG A 122 -15.03 9.37 -14.63
C ARG A 122 -15.38 7.96 -15.09
N SER A 123 -15.62 7.04 -14.16
CA SER A 123 -15.97 5.65 -14.45
C SER A 123 -17.48 5.47 -14.51
N SER A 124 -17.99 4.82 -15.57
CA SER A 124 -19.34 4.26 -15.58
C SER A 124 -19.37 2.95 -14.79
N LYS A 125 -20.57 2.42 -14.49
CA LYS A 125 -20.70 1.13 -13.81
C LYS A 125 -19.97 0.01 -14.58
N GLU A 126 -20.01 0.06 -15.92
CA GLU A 126 -19.45 -0.94 -16.83
C GLU A 126 -17.92 -0.80 -16.94
N SER A 127 -17.36 0.42 -16.91
CA SER A 127 -15.93 0.69 -17.08
C SER A 127 -15.14 0.75 -15.78
N ARG A 128 -15.80 0.81 -14.62
CA ARG A 128 -15.17 0.99 -13.31
C ARG A 128 -14.12 -0.08 -13.00
N GLY A 129 -14.43 -1.35 -13.24
CA GLY A 129 -13.49 -2.45 -13.04
C GLY A 129 -12.25 -2.35 -13.92
N GLN A 130 -12.42 -1.95 -15.20
CA GLN A 130 -11.29 -1.77 -16.14
C GLN A 130 -10.39 -0.62 -15.72
N ILE A 131 -10.97 0.53 -15.32
CA ILE A 131 -10.23 1.71 -14.86
C ILE A 131 -9.46 1.37 -13.59
N LEU A 132 -10.07 0.66 -12.64
CA LEU A 132 -9.41 0.22 -11.42
C LEU A 132 -8.24 -0.72 -11.73
N SER A 133 -8.43 -1.70 -12.62
CA SER A 133 -7.35 -2.62 -13.04
C SER A 133 -6.20 -1.87 -13.71
N LEU A 134 -6.49 -0.88 -14.56
CA LEU A 134 -5.47 -0.06 -15.22
C LEU A 134 -4.71 0.80 -14.20
N TYR A 135 -5.41 1.40 -13.24
CA TYR A 135 -4.79 2.15 -12.14
C TYR A 135 -3.87 1.25 -11.31
N MET A 136 -4.28 0.02 -11.02
CA MET A 136 -3.47 -0.96 -10.30
C MET A 136 -2.18 -1.32 -11.06
N VAL A 137 -2.32 -1.68 -12.35
CA VAL A 137 -1.16 -1.98 -13.19
C VAL A 137 -0.19 -0.80 -13.24
N THR A 138 -0.73 0.42 -13.45
CA THR A 138 0.06 1.66 -13.44
C THR A 138 0.78 1.84 -12.11
N SER A 139 0.10 1.61 -10.98
CA SER A 139 0.67 1.79 -9.64
C SER A 139 1.82 0.82 -9.36
N TYR A 140 1.65 -0.47 -9.63
CA TYR A 140 2.69 -1.47 -9.41
C TYR A 140 3.89 -1.27 -10.34
N LEU A 141 3.65 -0.99 -11.64
CA LEU A 141 4.73 -0.73 -12.60
C LEU A 141 5.48 0.57 -12.26
N ALA A 142 4.77 1.65 -11.95
CA ALA A 142 5.39 2.91 -11.56
C ALA A 142 6.21 2.76 -10.28
N SER A 143 5.70 2.06 -9.25
CA SER A 143 6.47 1.76 -8.04
C SER A 143 7.72 0.94 -8.34
N THR A 144 7.61 -0.10 -9.16
CA THR A 144 8.75 -0.95 -9.54
C THR A 144 9.81 -0.15 -10.30
N ILE A 145 9.40 0.62 -11.32
CA ILE A 145 10.32 1.47 -12.08
C ILE A 145 10.95 2.53 -11.17
N GLY A 146 10.15 3.14 -10.29
CA GLY A 146 10.65 4.12 -9.30
C GLY A 146 11.76 3.56 -8.44
N GLN A 147 11.63 2.33 -7.95
CA GLN A 147 12.69 1.67 -7.18
C GLN A 147 13.93 1.39 -8.02
N LEU A 148 13.79 1.02 -9.29
CA LEU A 148 14.93 0.79 -10.17
C LEU A 148 15.70 2.08 -10.51
N LEU A 149 15.05 3.23 -10.49
CA LEU A 149 15.69 4.54 -10.74
C LEU A 149 16.78 4.89 -9.69
N VAL A 150 16.83 4.22 -8.54
CA VAL A 150 17.91 4.41 -7.56
C VAL A 150 19.30 4.14 -8.14
N ASN A 151 19.38 3.41 -9.26
CA ASN A 151 20.65 3.04 -9.92
C ASN A 151 21.17 4.10 -10.89
N VAL A 152 20.41 5.19 -11.16
CA VAL A 152 20.81 6.21 -12.16
C VAL A 152 21.91 7.12 -11.63
N TRP A 153 21.92 7.39 -10.31
CA TRP A 153 22.93 8.21 -9.64
C TRP A 153 23.32 7.65 -8.28
N SER A 154 24.32 8.26 -7.67
CA SER A 154 24.76 7.87 -6.33
C SER A 154 23.68 8.12 -5.27
N VAL A 155 23.41 7.13 -4.42
CA VAL A 155 22.45 7.25 -3.30
C VAL A 155 22.89 8.32 -2.28
N LYS A 156 24.20 8.62 -2.23
CA LYS A 156 24.74 9.66 -1.33
C LYS A 156 24.55 11.08 -1.86
N GLY A 157 24.23 11.22 -3.15
CA GLY A 157 24.05 12.52 -3.81
C GLY A 157 22.69 13.16 -3.57
N LEU A 158 22.50 14.34 -4.14
CA LEU A 158 21.26 15.11 -4.17
C LEU A 158 20.36 14.70 -5.35
N GLU A 159 20.95 14.15 -6.40
CA GLU A 159 20.35 14.00 -7.73
C GLU A 159 19.10 13.09 -7.70
N LEU A 160 19.13 12.01 -6.92
CA LEU A 160 17.99 11.10 -6.79
C LEU A 160 16.79 11.77 -6.09
N PHE A 161 17.06 12.66 -5.13
CA PHE A 161 16.01 13.42 -4.46
C PHE A 161 15.43 14.48 -5.40
N CYS A 162 16.27 15.15 -6.20
CA CYS A 162 15.82 16.07 -7.25
C CYS A 162 14.96 15.34 -8.30
N LEU A 163 15.35 14.13 -8.72
CA LEU A 163 14.55 13.33 -9.64
C LEU A 163 13.20 12.96 -9.02
N GLY A 164 13.18 12.52 -7.76
CA GLY A 164 11.94 12.23 -7.03
C GLY A 164 11.02 13.44 -6.93
N ASP A 165 11.57 14.61 -6.60
CA ASP A 165 10.84 15.88 -6.58
C ASP A 165 10.27 16.26 -7.95
N MET A 166 11.09 16.17 -9.01
CA MET A 166 10.65 16.44 -10.38
C MET A 166 9.47 15.57 -10.79
N LEU A 167 9.50 14.28 -10.48
CA LEU A 167 8.43 13.33 -10.79
C LEU A 167 7.14 13.68 -10.05
N VAL A 168 7.24 14.04 -8.77
CA VAL A 168 6.10 14.50 -7.98
C VAL A 168 5.56 15.82 -8.53
N SER A 169 6.44 16.77 -8.87
CA SER A 169 6.05 18.07 -9.43
C SER A 169 5.39 17.94 -10.81
N ILE A 170 5.92 17.09 -11.69
CA ILE A 170 5.33 16.81 -13.01
C ILE A 170 3.94 16.17 -12.87
N SER A 171 3.69 15.38 -11.83
CA SER A 171 2.37 14.78 -11.59
C SER A 171 1.23 15.81 -11.44
N LEU A 172 1.57 17.04 -11.04
CA LEU A 172 0.63 18.17 -10.93
C LEU A 172 0.09 18.64 -12.29
N VAL A 173 0.93 18.61 -13.32
CA VAL A 173 0.61 19.23 -14.61
C VAL A 173 -0.67 18.67 -15.23
N PRO A 174 -0.83 17.34 -15.43
CA PRO A 174 -2.06 16.80 -16.02
C PRO A 174 -3.29 17.03 -15.16
N VAL A 175 -3.12 17.11 -13.84
CA VAL A 175 -4.22 17.30 -12.89
C VAL A 175 -4.72 18.74 -12.90
N VAL A 176 -3.81 19.73 -12.85
CA VAL A 176 -4.16 21.17 -12.83
C VAL A 176 -4.74 21.62 -14.16
N LEU A 177 -4.27 21.05 -15.28
CA LEU A 177 -4.78 21.36 -16.62
C LEU A 177 -6.16 20.73 -16.90
N THR A 178 -6.62 19.82 -16.05
CA THR A 178 -7.92 19.16 -16.22
C THR A 178 -9.05 20.08 -15.73
N ARG A 179 -9.87 20.61 -16.63
CA ARG A 179 -11.05 21.44 -16.32
C ARG A 179 -12.22 20.57 -15.84
N VAL A 180 -12.17 20.04 -14.62
CA VAL A 180 -13.21 19.18 -14.07
C VAL A 180 -13.56 19.62 -12.65
N ALA A 181 -14.85 19.82 -12.42
CA ALA A 181 -15.37 19.96 -11.06
C ALA A 181 -15.03 18.67 -10.27
N GLY A 182 -14.53 18.82 -9.05
CA GLY A 182 -14.27 17.69 -8.18
C GLY A 182 -15.56 16.98 -7.78
N PRO A 183 -15.52 15.66 -7.52
CA PRO A 183 -16.69 14.92 -7.03
C PRO A 183 -17.13 15.43 -5.65
N ASP A 184 -18.42 15.35 -5.37
CA ASP A 184 -18.90 15.54 -4.00
C ASP A 184 -18.48 14.34 -3.14
N LEU A 185 -17.59 14.57 -2.21
CA LEU A 185 -17.10 13.55 -1.29
C LEU A 185 -18.10 13.28 -0.17
N GLY A 186 -19.35 13.49 -0.23
CA GLY A 186 -20.38 13.22 0.78
C GLY A 186 -19.84 12.97 2.21
N GLN A 187 -20.60 13.17 3.25
CA GLN A 187 -20.14 12.95 4.64
C GLN A 187 -20.08 11.45 4.99
N THR A 188 -18.96 10.77 4.70
CA THR A 188 -18.74 9.39 5.15
C THR A 188 -17.79 9.39 6.35
N ARG A 189 -18.25 8.93 7.49
CA ARG A 189 -17.38 8.68 8.66
C ARG A 189 -16.95 7.21 8.62
N PRO A 190 -15.71 6.86 8.97
CA PRO A 190 -15.31 5.46 9.10
C PRO A 190 -16.20 4.77 10.14
N LEU A 191 -16.55 3.51 9.89
CA LEU A 191 -17.20 2.69 10.89
C LEU A 191 -16.28 2.54 12.10
N SER A 192 -16.88 2.52 13.29
CA SER A 192 -16.08 2.30 14.51
C SER A 192 -15.38 0.94 14.44
N LEU A 193 -14.14 0.87 14.90
CA LEU A 193 -13.33 -0.38 14.88
C LEU A 193 -14.04 -1.52 15.63
N ARG A 194 -14.76 -1.19 16.71
CA ARG A 194 -15.55 -2.17 17.48
C ARG A 194 -16.67 -2.78 16.62
N ARG A 195 -17.38 -1.96 15.82
CA ARG A 195 -18.45 -2.44 14.93
C ARG A 195 -17.88 -3.26 13.78
N LEU A 196 -16.79 -2.82 13.16
CA LEU A 196 -16.08 -3.57 12.12
C LEU A 196 -15.62 -4.95 12.62
N TYR A 197 -15.02 -5.00 13.81
CA TYR A 197 -14.61 -6.25 14.43
C TYR A 197 -15.79 -7.17 14.72
N ALA A 198 -16.92 -6.63 15.19
CA ALA A 198 -18.14 -7.41 15.42
C ALA A 198 -18.70 -8.01 14.12
N ILE A 199 -18.64 -7.26 12.99
CA ILE A 199 -19.10 -7.71 11.68
C ILE A 199 -18.16 -8.78 11.11
N SER A 200 -16.85 -8.49 11.03
CA SER A 200 -15.87 -9.35 10.39
C SER A 200 -14.53 -9.37 11.17
N PRO A 201 -14.43 -10.19 12.23
CA PRO A 201 -13.18 -10.32 12.97
C PRO A 201 -12.00 -10.78 12.11
N VAL A 202 -12.25 -11.69 11.15
CA VAL A 202 -11.23 -12.17 10.20
C VAL A 202 -10.76 -11.03 9.31
N GLY A 203 -11.68 -10.26 8.75
CA GLY A 203 -11.34 -9.12 7.90
C GLY A 203 -10.48 -8.08 8.64
N VAL A 204 -10.90 -7.69 9.84
CA VAL A 204 -10.16 -6.68 10.65
C VAL A 204 -8.77 -7.18 11.01
N MET A 205 -8.63 -8.42 11.51
CA MET A 205 -7.33 -8.97 11.88
C MET A 205 -6.44 -9.23 10.68
N ALA A 206 -7.02 -9.63 9.54
CA ALA A 206 -6.27 -9.79 8.29
C ALA A 206 -5.80 -8.43 7.73
N SER A 207 -6.60 -7.36 7.84
CA SER A 207 -6.14 -6.01 7.51
C SER A 207 -4.99 -5.56 8.41
N LEU A 208 -5.10 -5.75 9.72
CA LEU A 208 -4.03 -5.42 10.67
C LEU A 208 -2.75 -6.22 10.37
N GLY A 209 -2.88 -7.54 10.23
CA GLY A 209 -1.76 -8.43 9.93
C GLY A 209 -1.12 -8.16 8.57
N GLY A 210 -1.94 -7.89 7.54
CA GLY A 210 -1.47 -7.45 6.23
C GLY A 210 -0.66 -6.16 6.32
N GLY A 211 -1.14 -5.18 7.10
CA GLY A 211 -0.39 -3.96 7.40
C GLY A 211 0.93 -4.23 8.12
N LEU A 212 0.93 -5.07 9.17
CA LEU A 212 2.15 -5.45 9.89
C LEU A 212 3.18 -6.11 8.97
N ILE A 213 2.76 -6.99 8.06
CA ILE A 213 3.60 -7.71 7.12
C ILE A 213 4.12 -6.76 6.02
N SER A 214 3.22 -6.06 5.32
CA SER A 214 3.60 -5.15 4.22
C SER A 214 4.42 -3.97 4.72
N GLY A 215 4.03 -3.33 5.81
CA GLY A 215 4.78 -2.22 6.41
C GLY A 215 6.19 -2.63 6.82
N ALA A 216 6.34 -3.80 7.46
CA ALA A 216 7.66 -4.33 7.82
C ALA A 216 8.52 -4.62 6.59
N PHE A 217 7.97 -5.26 5.55
CA PHE A 217 8.74 -5.58 4.35
C PHE A 217 9.15 -4.33 3.58
N TYR A 218 8.21 -3.44 3.25
CA TYR A 218 8.53 -2.22 2.49
C TYR A 218 9.31 -1.19 3.30
N GLY A 219 9.22 -1.22 4.64
CA GLY A 219 10.03 -0.37 5.52
C GLY A 219 11.44 -0.90 5.75
N MET A 220 11.60 -2.20 5.95
CA MET A 220 12.87 -2.79 6.40
C MET A 220 13.53 -3.69 5.36
N GLY A 221 12.86 -4.07 4.27
CA GLY A 221 13.39 -4.99 3.26
C GLY A 221 14.66 -4.50 2.57
N ALA A 222 14.75 -3.21 2.24
CA ALA A 222 15.96 -2.64 1.66
C ALA A 222 17.12 -2.58 2.67
N ILE A 223 16.83 -2.36 3.96
CA ILE A 223 17.82 -2.40 5.06
C ILE A 223 18.32 -3.83 5.24
N PHE A 224 17.42 -4.81 5.28
CA PHE A 224 17.75 -6.22 5.28
C PHE A 224 18.71 -6.58 4.13
N ALA A 225 18.32 -6.22 2.90
CA ALA A 225 19.10 -6.56 1.71
C ALA A 225 20.49 -5.89 1.71
N ALA A 226 20.59 -4.64 2.20
CA ALA A 226 21.88 -3.98 2.40
C ALA A 226 22.72 -4.66 3.50
N GLY A 227 22.09 -5.06 4.61
CA GLY A 227 22.74 -5.72 5.72
C GLY A 227 23.34 -7.10 5.38
N ILE A 228 22.74 -7.83 4.44
CA ILE A 228 23.31 -9.08 3.91
C ILE A 228 24.30 -8.85 2.73
N GLY A 229 24.68 -7.59 2.46
CA GLY A 229 25.72 -7.23 1.49
C GLY A 229 25.27 -7.16 0.03
N MET A 230 23.97 -7.01 -0.25
CA MET A 230 23.49 -6.82 -1.63
C MET A 230 23.93 -5.45 -2.18
N SER A 231 24.29 -5.41 -3.47
CA SER A 231 24.50 -4.15 -4.19
C SER A 231 23.19 -3.35 -4.34
N VAL A 232 23.28 -2.03 -4.57
CA VAL A 232 22.10 -1.16 -4.77
C VAL A 232 21.19 -1.69 -5.88
N LEU A 233 21.79 -2.19 -6.98
CA LEU A 233 21.03 -2.82 -8.06
C LEU A 233 20.29 -4.07 -7.58
N ALA A 234 20.95 -4.95 -6.83
CA ALA A 234 20.33 -6.15 -6.29
C ALA A 234 19.21 -5.83 -5.30
N ILE A 235 19.37 -4.79 -4.46
CA ILE A 235 18.36 -4.29 -3.54
C ILE A 235 17.12 -3.80 -4.30
N SER A 236 17.32 -2.99 -5.35
CA SER A 236 16.21 -2.46 -6.15
C SER A 236 15.45 -3.56 -6.91
N ILE A 237 16.16 -4.56 -7.42
CA ILE A 237 15.53 -5.73 -8.04
C ILE A 237 14.77 -6.55 -6.98
N PHE A 238 15.38 -6.81 -5.82
CA PHE A 238 14.75 -7.53 -4.70
C PHE A 238 13.42 -6.89 -4.28
N MET A 239 13.40 -5.57 -4.07
CA MET A 239 12.18 -4.85 -3.73
C MET A 239 11.18 -4.82 -4.89
N GLY A 240 11.67 -4.67 -6.12
CA GLY A 240 10.84 -4.62 -7.35
C GLY A 240 10.14 -5.94 -7.66
N VAL A 241 10.82 -7.09 -7.48
CA VAL A 241 10.20 -8.39 -7.75
C VAL A 241 9.06 -8.72 -6.77
N ALA A 242 9.09 -8.19 -5.55
CA ALA A 242 7.97 -8.30 -4.63
C ALA A 242 6.72 -7.57 -5.18
N LEU A 243 6.90 -6.36 -5.74
CA LEU A 243 5.81 -5.62 -6.37
C LEU A 243 5.27 -6.34 -7.61
N ILE A 244 6.14 -6.87 -8.46
CA ILE A 244 5.72 -7.66 -9.63
C ILE A 244 4.98 -8.91 -9.21
N GLY A 245 5.45 -9.60 -8.17
CA GLY A 245 4.74 -10.73 -7.55
C GLY A 245 3.33 -10.32 -7.11
N GLY A 246 3.21 -9.17 -6.44
CA GLY A 246 1.95 -8.58 -6.03
C GLY A 246 0.99 -8.35 -7.19
N LEU A 247 1.48 -7.77 -8.29
CA LEU A 247 0.69 -7.54 -9.49
C LEU A 247 0.20 -8.85 -10.12
N VAL A 248 1.09 -9.82 -10.29
CA VAL A 248 0.78 -11.08 -11.00
C VAL A 248 -0.15 -11.98 -10.20
N MET A 249 0.06 -12.09 -8.88
CA MET A 249 -0.70 -13.03 -8.05
C MET A 249 -2.10 -12.54 -7.67
N GLN A 250 -2.42 -11.25 -7.85
CA GLN A 250 -3.77 -10.76 -7.57
C GLN A 250 -4.84 -11.43 -8.42
N TRP A 251 -4.54 -11.72 -9.69
CA TRP A 251 -5.51 -12.38 -10.57
C TRP A 251 -5.79 -13.83 -10.17
N PRO A 252 -4.82 -14.75 -10.04
CA PRO A 252 -5.11 -16.14 -9.67
C PRO A 252 -5.68 -16.27 -8.26
N ILE A 253 -5.21 -15.47 -7.29
CA ILE A 253 -5.74 -15.50 -5.92
C ILE A 253 -7.16 -14.93 -5.88
N GLY A 254 -7.44 -13.85 -6.62
CA GLY A 254 -8.78 -13.29 -6.76
C GLY A 254 -9.76 -14.30 -7.38
N TRP A 255 -9.36 -14.98 -8.44
CA TRP A 255 -10.14 -16.04 -9.07
C TRP A 255 -10.42 -17.21 -8.10
N ALA A 256 -9.43 -17.62 -7.31
CA ALA A 256 -9.64 -18.63 -6.28
C ALA A 256 -10.61 -18.14 -5.19
N SER A 257 -10.50 -16.88 -4.78
CA SER A 257 -11.37 -16.23 -3.79
C SER A 257 -12.84 -16.16 -4.23
N ASP A 258 -13.10 -16.09 -5.55
CA ASP A 258 -14.46 -16.06 -6.09
C ASP A 258 -15.10 -17.46 -6.18
N ARG A 259 -14.30 -18.54 -6.11
CA ARG A 259 -14.76 -19.93 -6.26
C ARG A 259 -14.76 -20.73 -4.96
N PHE A 260 -13.90 -20.38 -4.03
CA PHE A 260 -13.73 -21.07 -2.76
C PHE A 260 -14.09 -20.17 -1.57
N ASP A 261 -14.29 -20.76 -0.39
CA ASP A 261 -14.40 -19.97 0.84
C ASP A 261 -13.18 -19.04 1.00
N ARG A 262 -13.43 -17.74 1.03
CA ARG A 262 -12.38 -16.71 1.14
C ARG A 262 -11.44 -16.89 2.32
N ARG A 263 -11.96 -17.44 3.44
CA ARG A 263 -11.15 -17.73 4.62
C ARG A 263 -10.17 -18.88 4.35
N SER A 264 -10.59 -19.87 3.56
CA SER A 264 -9.74 -20.98 3.13
C SER A 264 -8.65 -20.50 2.19
N VAL A 265 -8.97 -19.60 1.25
CA VAL A 265 -8.00 -18.97 0.35
C VAL A 265 -7.02 -18.11 1.13
N LEU A 266 -7.51 -17.26 2.04
CA LEU A 266 -6.66 -16.44 2.92
C LEU A 266 -5.73 -17.32 3.77
N LEU A 267 -6.24 -18.39 4.35
CA LEU A 267 -5.44 -19.35 5.14
C LEU A 267 -4.34 -19.98 4.30
N ALA A 268 -4.67 -20.43 3.08
CA ALA A 268 -3.69 -21.01 2.15
C ALA A 268 -2.58 -19.99 1.80
N VAL A 269 -2.96 -18.76 1.47
CA VAL A 269 -2.01 -17.66 1.19
C VAL A 269 -1.11 -17.42 2.40
N LEU A 270 -1.64 -17.37 3.60
CA LEU A 270 -0.86 -17.16 4.83
C LEU A 270 0.10 -18.30 5.12
N ILE A 271 -0.30 -19.55 4.89
CA ILE A 271 0.58 -20.72 5.02
C ILE A 271 1.73 -20.64 4.01
N VAL A 272 1.42 -20.29 2.75
CA VAL A 272 2.42 -20.11 1.70
C VAL A 272 3.41 -19.01 2.09
N ILE A 273 2.93 -17.83 2.52
CA ILE A 273 3.78 -16.72 2.97
C ILE A 273 4.68 -17.17 4.13
N THR A 274 4.12 -17.85 5.13
CA THR A 274 4.87 -18.34 6.29
C THR A 274 5.99 -19.27 5.85
N THR A 275 5.69 -20.22 4.97
CA THR A 275 6.67 -21.19 4.45
C THR A 275 7.76 -20.49 3.63
N VAL A 276 7.37 -19.58 2.73
CA VAL A 276 8.28 -18.77 1.93
C VAL A 276 9.22 -17.96 2.82
N CYS A 277 8.69 -17.27 3.82
CA CYS A 277 9.52 -16.48 4.75
C CYS A 277 10.49 -17.35 5.57
N LEU A 278 10.10 -18.56 5.96
CA LEU A 278 11.02 -19.48 6.63
C LEU A 278 12.14 -19.95 5.68
N ILE A 279 11.84 -20.19 4.41
CA ILE A 279 12.84 -20.49 3.37
C ILE A 279 13.76 -19.29 3.17
N GLU A 280 13.24 -18.08 3.04
CA GLU A 280 14.03 -16.85 2.88
C GLU A 280 14.92 -16.58 4.11
N PHE A 281 14.42 -16.83 5.32
CA PHE A 281 15.22 -16.79 6.53
C PHE A 281 16.40 -17.76 6.46
N ALA A 282 16.19 -19.01 6.03
CA ALA A 282 17.24 -19.99 5.87
C ALA A 282 18.23 -19.59 4.77
N LEU A 283 17.74 -19.15 3.61
CA LEU A 283 18.55 -18.72 2.46
C LEU A 283 19.40 -17.49 2.78
N SER A 284 18.88 -16.53 3.55
CA SER A 284 19.62 -15.30 3.90
C SER A 284 20.88 -15.55 4.75
N ARG A 285 21.03 -16.77 5.30
CA ARG A 285 22.19 -17.21 6.09
C ARG A 285 23.24 -17.97 5.27
N VAL A 286 22.96 -18.25 3.99
CA VAL A 286 23.87 -18.96 3.08
C VAL A 286 24.59 -17.96 2.19
N ALA A 287 25.86 -18.20 1.90
CA ALA A 287 26.60 -17.34 0.96
C ALA A 287 26.00 -17.43 -0.45
N HIS A 288 25.75 -16.26 -1.07
CA HIS A 288 25.28 -16.09 -2.46
C HIS A 288 23.89 -16.66 -2.84
N PRO A 289 22.83 -16.47 -2.03
CA PRO A 289 21.50 -17.02 -2.31
C PRO A 289 20.68 -16.20 -3.32
N THR A 290 21.22 -15.17 -3.97
CA THR A 290 20.50 -14.09 -4.64
C THR A 290 19.38 -14.56 -5.57
N ARG A 291 19.57 -15.59 -6.40
CA ARG A 291 18.52 -16.05 -7.34
C ARG A 291 17.31 -16.63 -6.63
N TRP A 292 17.57 -17.50 -5.65
CA TRP A 292 16.49 -18.13 -4.88
C TRP A 292 15.76 -17.12 -4.02
N LEU A 293 16.49 -16.19 -3.42
CA LEU A 293 15.90 -15.10 -2.65
C LEU A 293 14.92 -14.28 -3.52
N LEU A 294 15.29 -13.91 -4.75
CA LEU A 294 14.40 -13.17 -5.65
C LEU A 294 13.14 -13.96 -6.02
N ILE A 295 13.24 -15.27 -6.26
CA ILE A 295 12.08 -16.11 -6.58
C ILE A 295 11.12 -16.17 -5.40
N PHE A 296 11.63 -16.43 -4.20
CA PHE A 296 10.78 -16.52 -3.01
C PHE A 296 10.23 -15.16 -2.60
N THR A 297 10.99 -14.06 -2.75
CA THR A 297 10.49 -12.69 -2.56
C THR A 297 9.36 -12.34 -3.52
N CYS A 298 9.41 -12.80 -4.78
CA CYS A 298 8.31 -12.64 -5.73
C CYS A 298 7.05 -13.36 -5.24
N LEU A 299 7.17 -14.58 -4.75
CA LEU A 299 6.06 -15.36 -4.17
C LEU A 299 5.53 -14.70 -2.88
N PHE A 300 6.44 -14.24 -2.01
CA PHE A 300 6.08 -13.50 -0.81
C PHE A 300 5.27 -12.24 -1.15
N GLY A 301 5.79 -11.39 -2.06
CA GLY A 301 5.12 -10.16 -2.49
C GLY A 301 3.74 -10.45 -3.10
N GLY A 302 3.64 -11.53 -3.88
CA GLY A 302 2.39 -12.01 -4.44
C GLY A 302 1.34 -12.34 -3.38
N GLY A 303 1.73 -13.08 -2.36
CA GLY A 303 0.84 -13.42 -1.25
C GLY A 303 0.51 -12.19 -0.39
N ALA A 304 1.52 -11.43 0.03
CA ALA A 304 1.39 -10.29 0.93
C ALA A 304 0.44 -9.22 0.36
N ALA A 305 0.55 -8.91 -0.94
CA ALA A 305 -0.29 -7.95 -1.62
C ALA A 305 -1.77 -8.35 -1.69
N THR A 306 -2.10 -9.64 -1.50
CA THR A 306 -3.48 -10.13 -1.57
C THR A 306 -4.17 -10.22 -0.21
N ILE A 307 -3.44 -10.13 0.92
CA ILE A 307 -4.03 -10.24 2.26
C ILE A 307 -5.10 -9.17 2.47
N TYR A 308 -4.77 -7.89 2.20
CA TYR A 308 -5.70 -6.77 2.40
C TYR A 308 -6.92 -6.84 1.48
N PRO A 309 -6.78 -7.06 0.15
CA PRO A 309 -7.94 -7.27 -0.72
C PRO A 309 -8.86 -8.41 -0.30
N LEU A 310 -8.29 -9.55 0.13
CA LEU A 310 -9.07 -10.67 0.66
C LEU A 310 -9.80 -10.31 1.95
N ALA A 311 -9.13 -9.56 2.83
CA ALA A 311 -9.70 -9.07 4.08
C ALA A 311 -10.91 -8.16 3.85
N VAL A 312 -10.78 -7.18 2.92
CA VAL A 312 -11.85 -6.26 2.54
C VAL A 312 -12.99 -7.02 1.87
N ALA A 313 -12.68 -7.90 0.91
CA ALA A 313 -13.68 -8.71 0.23
C ALA A 313 -14.49 -9.58 1.22
N HIS A 314 -13.79 -10.20 2.19
CA HIS A 314 -14.46 -10.97 3.25
C HIS A 314 -15.31 -10.08 4.18
N ALA A 315 -14.85 -8.88 4.52
CA ALA A 315 -15.65 -7.95 5.33
C ALA A 315 -16.92 -7.51 4.59
N PHE A 316 -16.81 -7.23 3.28
CA PHE A 316 -17.92 -6.78 2.45
C PHE A 316 -19.02 -7.84 2.22
N ASP A 317 -18.71 -9.12 2.38
CA ASP A 317 -19.73 -10.17 2.37
C ASP A 317 -20.71 -10.08 3.55
N TYR A 318 -20.36 -9.32 4.60
CA TYR A 318 -21.17 -9.15 5.81
C TYR A 318 -21.62 -7.71 6.07
N VAL A 319 -21.14 -6.75 5.29
CA VAL A 319 -21.44 -5.32 5.44
C VAL A 319 -22.59 -4.93 4.51
N GLU A 320 -23.54 -4.14 4.99
CA GLU A 320 -24.61 -3.58 4.16
C GLU A 320 -24.02 -2.65 3.07
N ARG A 321 -24.62 -2.66 1.87
CA ARG A 321 -24.13 -1.87 0.72
C ARG A 321 -23.97 -0.39 1.04
N ALA A 322 -24.89 0.19 1.82
CA ALA A 322 -24.83 1.59 2.24
C ALA A 322 -23.62 1.92 3.15
N GLU A 323 -23.07 0.92 3.84
CA GLU A 323 -21.96 1.07 4.77
C GLU A 323 -20.59 0.68 4.16
N MET A 324 -20.56 0.13 2.94
CA MET A 324 -19.31 -0.38 2.33
C MET A 324 -18.19 0.66 2.27
N VAL A 325 -18.50 1.91 1.90
CA VAL A 325 -17.51 2.99 1.84
C VAL A 325 -16.96 3.32 3.24
N SER A 326 -17.81 3.33 4.25
CA SER A 326 -17.41 3.57 5.63
C SER A 326 -16.59 2.40 6.21
N ALA A 327 -16.95 1.17 5.84
CA ALA A 327 -16.22 -0.04 6.21
C ALA A 327 -14.84 -0.08 5.56
N SER A 328 -14.74 0.24 4.26
CA SER A 328 -13.46 0.34 3.54
C SER A 328 -12.50 1.33 4.19
N ALA A 329 -13.01 2.53 4.53
CA ALA A 329 -12.19 3.55 5.22
C ALA A 329 -11.69 3.04 6.60
N GLY A 330 -12.54 2.31 7.35
CA GLY A 330 -12.14 1.70 8.61
C GLY A 330 -11.14 0.56 8.44
N MET A 331 -11.30 -0.29 7.41
CA MET A 331 -10.37 -1.38 7.11
C MET A 331 -8.99 -0.83 6.71
N LEU A 332 -8.95 0.24 5.90
CA LEU A 332 -7.71 0.90 5.53
C LEU A 332 -7.01 1.53 6.76
N LEU A 333 -7.78 2.16 7.65
CA LEU A 333 -7.22 2.71 8.89
C LEU A 333 -6.56 1.61 9.73
N VAL A 334 -7.21 0.45 9.86
CA VAL A 334 -6.64 -0.72 10.58
C VAL A 334 -5.36 -1.21 9.90
N TRP A 335 -5.37 -1.31 8.56
CA TRP A 335 -4.18 -1.68 7.81
C TRP A 335 -3.03 -0.69 8.02
N ALA A 336 -3.31 0.61 7.96
CA ALA A 336 -2.31 1.67 8.15
C ALA A 336 -1.72 1.67 9.57
N ILE A 337 -2.52 1.37 10.60
CA ILE A 337 -2.04 1.16 11.98
C ILE A 337 -1.06 -0.03 12.01
N GLY A 338 -1.42 -1.15 11.39
CA GLY A 338 -0.54 -2.30 11.25
C GLY A 338 0.75 -1.95 10.52
N ALA A 339 0.65 -1.24 9.39
CA ALA A 339 1.80 -0.82 8.60
C ALA A 339 2.72 0.16 9.36
N THR A 340 2.17 0.97 10.26
CA THR A 340 2.97 1.83 11.15
C THR A 340 3.74 1.02 12.18
N ALA A 341 3.12 0.02 12.78
CA ALA A 341 3.76 -0.82 13.80
C ALA A 341 4.76 -1.81 13.20
N GLY A 342 4.54 -2.26 11.96
CA GLY A 342 5.34 -3.27 11.28
C GLY A 342 6.85 -2.98 11.28
N PRO A 343 7.33 -1.85 10.72
CA PRO A 343 8.75 -1.53 10.68
C PRO A 343 9.37 -1.37 12.08
N ILE A 344 8.60 -0.82 13.05
CA ILE A 344 9.06 -0.68 14.44
C ILE A 344 9.35 -2.07 15.04
N LEU A 345 8.37 -2.97 14.97
CA LEU A 345 8.50 -4.31 15.56
C LEU A 345 9.56 -5.13 14.83
N ALA A 346 9.58 -5.10 13.49
CA ALA A 346 10.57 -5.80 12.69
C ALA A 346 11.98 -5.29 12.99
N SER A 347 12.19 -3.98 13.09
CA SER A 347 13.50 -3.40 13.38
C SER A 347 14.01 -3.78 14.77
N GLN A 348 13.15 -3.94 15.78
CA GLN A 348 13.55 -4.42 17.11
C GLN A 348 14.02 -5.87 17.01
N VAL A 349 13.29 -6.74 16.32
CA VAL A 349 13.69 -8.14 16.11
C VAL A 349 15.04 -8.21 15.36
N MET A 350 15.22 -7.40 14.31
CA MET A 350 16.47 -7.31 13.55
C MET A 350 17.63 -6.77 14.38
N THR A 351 17.41 -5.79 15.24
CA THR A 351 18.44 -5.20 16.11
C THR A 351 19.05 -6.25 17.08
N HIS A 352 18.22 -7.17 17.58
CA HIS A 352 18.68 -8.17 18.54
C HIS A 352 19.23 -9.44 17.89
N GLY A 353 18.75 -9.80 16.69
CA GLY A 353 19.07 -11.07 16.05
C GLY A 353 19.83 -10.96 14.73
N GLY A 354 20.03 -9.75 14.20
CA GLY A 354 20.64 -9.51 12.88
C GLY A 354 19.61 -9.32 11.77
N ASP A 355 20.07 -8.85 10.60
CA ASP A 355 19.20 -8.44 9.51
C ASP A 355 18.32 -9.58 8.95
N TRP A 356 18.81 -10.82 8.94
CA TRP A 356 18.05 -12.01 8.52
C TRP A 356 16.76 -12.25 9.34
N MET A 357 16.64 -11.67 10.53
CA MET A 357 15.46 -11.80 11.39
C MET A 357 14.21 -11.14 10.80
N LEU A 358 14.34 -10.30 9.77
CA LEU A 358 13.17 -9.73 9.08
C LEU A 358 12.22 -10.84 8.62
N PHE A 359 12.74 -11.87 7.95
CA PHE A 359 11.90 -12.95 7.43
C PHE A 359 11.34 -13.86 8.53
N LEU A 360 12.06 -14.00 9.65
CA LEU A 360 11.50 -14.72 10.81
C LEU A 360 10.34 -13.93 11.45
N TYR A 361 10.45 -12.59 11.54
CA TYR A 361 9.34 -11.73 11.95
C TYR A 361 8.13 -11.88 11.02
N LEU A 362 8.35 -11.82 9.71
CA LEU A 362 7.28 -11.95 8.71
C LEU A 362 6.61 -13.33 8.77
N ALA A 363 7.41 -14.40 8.95
CA ALA A 363 6.89 -15.76 9.17
C ALA A 363 6.06 -15.85 10.45
N GLY A 364 6.53 -15.24 11.53
CA GLY A 364 5.81 -15.19 12.80
C GLY A 364 4.45 -14.47 12.68
N MET A 365 4.43 -13.30 12.03
CA MET A 365 3.19 -12.54 11.86
C MET A 365 2.18 -13.24 10.94
N SER A 366 2.64 -13.79 9.81
CA SER A 366 1.77 -14.54 8.90
C SER A 366 1.29 -15.85 9.52
N GLY A 367 2.15 -16.56 10.28
CA GLY A 367 1.78 -17.77 11.00
C GLY A 367 0.75 -17.52 12.12
N LEU A 368 0.94 -16.48 12.93
CA LEU A 368 -0.03 -16.08 13.96
C LEU A 368 -1.38 -15.72 13.34
N LEU A 369 -1.38 -14.99 12.23
CA LEU A 369 -2.60 -14.66 11.50
C LEU A 369 -3.26 -15.93 10.92
N ALA A 370 -2.49 -16.88 10.39
CA ALA A 370 -3.00 -18.15 9.89
C ALA A 370 -3.68 -18.96 11.01
N VAL A 371 -3.07 -19.05 12.19
CA VAL A 371 -3.66 -19.69 13.38
C VAL A 371 -4.97 -18.99 13.77
N PHE A 372 -4.99 -17.66 13.80
CA PHE A 372 -6.21 -16.92 14.11
C PHE A 372 -7.33 -17.20 13.09
N VAL A 373 -7.02 -17.14 11.78
CA VAL A 373 -8.01 -17.43 10.72
C VAL A 373 -8.54 -18.87 10.88
N ARG A 374 -7.66 -19.85 11.10
CA ARG A 374 -8.04 -21.25 11.31
C ARG A 374 -8.96 -21.42 12.54
N TYR A 375 -8.62 -20.74 13.64
CA TYR A 375 -9.47 -20.70 14.84
C TYR A 375 -10.85 -20.12 14.55
N ARG A 376 -10.92 -19.00 13.83
CA ARG A 376 -12.20 -18.37 13.48
C ARG A 376 -13.05 -19.22 12.53
N MET A 377 -12.43 -19.98 11.62
CA MET A 377 -13.12 -20.93 10.75
C MET A 377 -13.84 -22.04 11.55
N SER A 378 -13.29 -22.47 12.69
CA SER A 378 -13.96 -23.47 13.54
C SER A 378 -15.13 -22.89 14.36
N ARG A 379 -15.28 -21.57 14.43
CA ARG A 379 -16.32 -20.89 15.24
C ARG A 379 -17.50 -20.37 14.43
N ARG A 380 -17.38 -20.23 13.12
CA ARG A 380 -18.44 -19.71 12.26
C ARG A 380 -18.44 -20.48 10.92
N THR A 381 -19.62 -20.90 10.47
CA THR A 381 -19.79 -21.55 9.16
C THR A 381 -19.45 -20.59 8.02
N ALA A 382 -18.99 -21.14 6.90
CA ALA A 382 -18.73 -20.37 5.68
C ALA A 382 -20.02 -19.82 5.08
N LEU A 383 -19.97 -18.66 4.45
CA LEU A 383 -21.00 -18.23 3.53
C LEU A 383 -20.91 -19.10 2.25
N PRO A 384 -22.05 -19.55 1.69
CA PRO A 384 -22.05 -20.21 0.38
C PRO A 384 -21.35 -19.34 -0.66
N SER A 385 -20.58 -19.95 -1.56
CA SER A 385 -19.85 -19.22 -2.62
C SER A 385 -20.77 -18.38 -3.51
N GLU A 386 -22.00 -18.80 -3.69
CA GLU A 386 -23.04 -18.09 -4.45
C GLU A 386 -23.48 -16.77 -3.77
N ALA A 387 -23.35 -16.67 -2.45
CA ALA A 387 -23.68 -15.47 -1.66
C ALA A 387 -22.50 -14.51 -1.52
N GLN A 388 -21.30 -14.91 -1.96
CA GLN A 388 -20.11 -14.06 -1.93
C GLN A 388 -20.14 -13.09 -3.12
N ALA A 389 -19.78 -11.83 -2.87
CA ALA A 389 -19.63 -10.85 -3.93
C ALA A 389 -18.29 -11.07 -4.68
N LYS A 390 -18.19 -10.66 -5.96
CA LYS A 390 -16.94 -10.82 -6.75
C LYS A 390 -15.77 -10.10 -6.11
N PHE A 391 -14.61 -10.72 -6.18
CA PHE A 391 -13.35 -10.11 -5.73
C PHE A 391 -13.02 -8.85 -6.57
N ALA A 392 -12.60 -7.80 -5.92
CA ALA A 392 -12.08 -6.60 -6.57
C ALA A 392 -10.60 -6.46 -6.19
N PRO A 393 -9.68 -6.46 -7.17
CA PRO A 393 -8.26 -6.27 -6.90
C PRO A 393 -8.00 -4.88 -6.35
N HIS A 394 -7.05 -4.76 -5.42
CA HIS A 394 -6.77 -3.52 -4.72
C HIS A 394 -5.27 -3.22 -4.73
N ALA A 395 -4.88 -1.97 -5.05
CA ALA A 395 -3.55 -1.49 -4.73
C ALA A 395 -3.42 -1.31 -3.22
N GLU A 396 -2.25 -1.57 -2.67
CA GLU A 396 -2.01 -1.34 -1.25
C GLU A 396 -2.18 0.15 -0.92
N ALA A 397 -2.90 0.43 0.19
CA ALA A 397 -3.00 1.75 0.81
C ALA A 397 -3.76 2.87 0.08
N THR A 398 -4.93 2.58 -0.47
CA THR A 398 -5.77 3.61 -1.08
C THR A 398 -7.00 3.97 -0.26
N VAL A 399 -7.27 5.28 -0.10
CA VAL A 399 -8.23 5.83 0.89
C VAL A 399 -9.70 5.75 0.44
N VAL A 400 -9.98 5.63 -0.86
CA VAL A 400 -11.35 5.74 -1.42
C VAL A 400 -11.83 4.43 -2.08
N HIS A 401 -11.16 3.35 -1.80
CA HIS A 401 -11.39 2.03 -2.41
C HIS A 401 -12.86 1.58 -2.38
N GLY A 402 -13.55 1.80 -1.27
CA GLY A 402 -14.96 1.47 -1.17
C GLY A 402 -15.86 2.23 -2.16
N ALA A 403 -15.43 3.40 -2.66
CA ALA A 403 -16.17 4.14 -3.65
C ALA A 403 -15.91 3.66 -5.09
N LEU A 404 -14.72 3.07 -5.34
CA LEU A 404 -14.35 2.45 -6.63
C LEU A 404 -14.81 1.00 -6.72
N ASP A 405 -15.21 0.38 -5.61
CA ASP A 405 -15.70 -0.99 -5.62
C ASP A 405 -16.99 -1.07 -6.47
N PRO A 406 -17.05 -1.97 -7.47
CA PRO A 406 -18.23 -2.11 -8.32
C PRO A 406 -19.52 -2.45 -7.57
N ARG A 407 -19.39 -2.90 -6.32
CA ARG A 407 -20.50 -3.30 -5.43
C ARG A 407 -21.10 -2.13 -4.65
N ALA A 408 -20.37 -1.02 -4.50
CA ALA A 408 -20.86 0.15 -3.79
C ALA A 408 -21.94 0.88 -4.60
N GLU A 409 -23.09 1.17 -3.99
CA GLU A 409 -24.12 1.99 -4.64
C GLU A 409 -23.61 3.43 -4.84
N PRO A 410 -23.83 4.03 -6.04
CA PRO A 410 -23.53 5.43 -6.24
C PRO A 410 -24.44 6.26 -5.33
N ARG A 411 -23.89 6.98 -4.36
CA ARG A 411 -24.64 7.99 -3.61
C ARG A 411 -24.94 9.15 -4.54
N GLY A 412 -26.23 9.40 -4.79
CA GLY A 412 -26.65 10.64 -5.42
C GLY A 412 -27.45 10.53 -6.70
N LEU A 413 -28.40 9.60 -6.78
CA LEU A 413 -29.61 9.76 -7.57
C LEU A 413 -30.78 9.43 -6.62
N SER A 414 -31.00 10.26 -5.59
CA SER A 414 -32.33 10.36 -5.00
C SER A 414 -33.23 10.90 -6.11
N ARG A 415 -34.12 10.07 -6.56
CA ARG A 415 -35.23 10.44 -7.45
C ARG A 415 -35.86 11.73 -6.93
N ALA A 416 -35.57 12.85 -7.58
CA ALA A 416 -36.51 13.94 -7.63
C ALA A 416 -37.63 13.43 -8.55
N SER A 417 -38.65 12.85 -7.93
CA SER A 417 -39.97 12.66 -8.52
C SER A 417 -40.76 13.92 -8.30
#